data_c1effeb998458609b982a8fdf9bc20f1
#
_entry.id   c1effeb998458609b982a8fdf9bc20f1
#
_cell.length_a   1.000
_cell.length_b   1.000
_cell.length_c   1.000
_cell.angle_alpha   90.00
_cell.angle_beta   90.00
_cell.angle_gamma   90.00
#
_symmetry.space_group_name_H-M   'P 1'
#
loop_
_entity.id
_entity.type
_entity.pdbx_description
1 polymer ?
#
loop_
_entity_poly.entity_id
_entity_poly.type
_entity_poly.pdbx_seq_one_letter_code
_entity_poly.pdbx_strand_id
1 'polypeptide(L)'
;TFAVMPMCVVNINDDLELASRPARENIAFYVGGMGARNKNFYCDYAKRIGFEEAATKIQDLFLDGKRAEATAAVPQELIDQVALVGSKDRIKDKLAEWKEAANKRHVDTLIARTDDIDTVRFLAENVL
;
A
#
# COMPACT_ATOMS: atom_id res chain seq x y z
N THR A 1 -11.71 17.30 -18.16
CA THR A 1 -11.13 15.96 -17.95
C THR A 1 -9.97 16.05 -16.97
N PHE A 2 -9.88 15.19 -16.01
CA PHE A 2 -8.76 15.10 -15.08
C PHE A 2 -8.13 13.71 -15.16
N ALA A 3 -6.84 13.62 -14.83
CA ALA A 3 -6.11 12.35 -14.80
C ALA A 3 -6.19 11.72 -13.40
N VAL A 4 -6.41 10.42 -13.36
CA VAL A 4 -6.38 9.63 -12.12
C VAL A 4 -4.99 8.96 -12.00
N MET A 5 -4.19 9.42 -11.05
CA MET A 5 -2.80 9.01 -10.87
C MET A 5 -2.54 8.52 -9.45
N PRO A 6 -2.95 7.29 -9.11
CA PRO A 6 -2.67 6.73 -7.79
C PRO A 6 -1.17 6.48 -7.60
N MET A 7 -0.73 6.61 -6.36
CA MET A 7 0.64 6.29 -5.95
C MET A 7 0.65 5.04 -5.09
N CYS A 8 1.56 4.12 -5.34
CA CYS A 8 1.77 2.97 -4.47
C CYS A 8 3.25 2.67 -4.22
N VAL A 9 3.54 2.09 -3.07
CA VAL A 9 4.85 1.53 -2.76
C VAL A 9 5.06 0.28 -3.62
N VAL A 10 6.21 0.16 -4.26
CA VAL A 10 6.62 -1.03 -5.00
C VAL A 10 7.94 -1.54 -4.42
N ASN A 11 7.95 -2.77 -3.96
CA ASN A 11 9.15 -3.39 -3.41
C ASN A 11 9.23 -4.87 -3.78
N ILE A 12 10.31 -5.24 -4.47
CA ILE A 12 10.55 -6.61 -4.94
C ILE A 12 11.44 -7.34 -3.95
N ASN A 13 10.95 -8.44 -3.42
CA ASN A 13 11.72 -9.39 -2.64
C ASN A 13 10.97 -10.72 -2.62
N ASP A 14 11.69 -11.83 -2.78
CA ASP A 14 11.07 -13.17 -2.73
C ASP A 14 10.54 -13.50 -1.32
N ASP A 15 11.13 -12.91 -0.27
CA ASP A 15 10.58 -12.94 1.08
C ASP A 15 9.47 -11.87 1.20
N LEU A 16 8.22 -12.31 1.27
CA LEU A 16 7.05 -11.42 1.32
C LEU A 16 7.06 -10.51 2.55
N GLU A 17 7.53 -10.99 3.70
CA GLU A 17 7.60 -10.18 4.92
C GLU A 17 8.60 -9.01 4.76
N LEU A 18 9.78 -9.29 4.19
CA LEU A 18 10.76 -8.26 3.88
C LEU A 18 10.25 -7.29 2.79
N ALA A 19 9.60 -7.81 1.75
CA ALA A 19 9.04 -6.99 0.70
C ALA A 19 7.94 -6.05 1.22
N SER A 20 7.15 -6.51 2.17
CA SER A 20 6.00 -5.78 2.72
C SER A 20 6.39 -4.73 3.76
N ARG A 21 7.57 -4.82 4.35
CA ARG A 21 7.98 -3.97 5.48
C ARG A 21 7.81 -2.46 5.21
N PRO A 22 8.33 -1.89 4.11
CA PRO A 22 8.17 -0.46 3.85
C PRO A 22 6.71 -0.03 3.75
N ALA A 23 5.87 -0.82 3.09
CA ALA A 23 4.44 -0.53 2.97
C ALA A 23 3.73 -0.67 4.32
N ARG A 24 4.08 -1.67 5.11
CA ARG A 24 3.52 -1.91 6.44
C ARG A 24 3.80 -0.74 7.39
N GLU A 25 5.05 -0.27 7.43
CA GLU A 25 5.46 0.89 8.24
C GLU A 25 4.74 2.16 7.78
N ASN A 26 4.64 2.38 6.48
CA ASN A 26 3.96 3.52 5.90
C ASN A 26 2.47 3.53 6.24
N ILE A 27 1.78 2.39 6.10
CA ILE A 27 0.36 2.27 6.45
C ILE A 27 0.15 2.54 7.95
N ALA A 28 0.98 1.95 8.83
CA ALA A 28 0.86 2.19 10.27
C ALA A 28 1.04 3.67 10.62
N PHE A 29 1.98 4.35 9.98
CA PHE A 29 2.21 5.78 10.17
C PHE A 29 0.99 6.61 9.74
N TYR A 30 0.46 6.38 8.55
CA TYR A 30 -0.67 7.16 8.04
C TYR A 30 -1.98 6.84 8.76
N VAL A 31 -2.30 5.58 8.93
CA VAL A 31 -3.54 5.15 9.60
C VAL A 31 -3.50 5.46 11.09
N GLY A 32 -2.34 5.32 11.72
CA GLY A 32 -2.17 5.53 13.15
C GLY A 32 -1.85 6.97 13.55
N GLY A 33 -0.98 7.65 12.80
CA GLY A 33 -0.32 8.87 13.25
C GLY A 33 -0.71 10.18 12.57
N MET A 34 -1.46 10.14 11.48
CA MET A 34 -1.76 11.35 10.69
C MET A 34 -3.00 12.11 11.15
N GLY A 35 -3.41 11.93 12.39
CA GLY A 35 -4.51 12.67 12.99
C GLY A 35 -4.95 12.09 14.33
N ALA A 36 -5.73 12.87 15.08
CA ALA A 36 -6.36 12.40 16.29
C ALA A 36 -7.45 11.36 15.99
N ARG A 37 -7.90 10.66 17.04
CA ARG A 37 -9.07 9.77 16.93
C ARG A 37 -10.26 10.52 16.33
N ASN A 38 -10.92 9.90 15.37
CA ASN A 38 -12.06 10.46 14.62
C ASN A 38 -11.72 11.68 13.73
N LYS A 39 -10.44 11.98 13.52
CA LYS A 39 -9.97 13.06 12.65
C LYS A 39 -8.78 12.63 11.79
N ASN A 40 -8.75 11.38 11.36
CA ASN A 40 -7.71 10.83 10.52
C ASN A 40 -8.33 10.26 9.23
N PHE A 41 -8.11 10.96 8.14
CA PHE A 41 -8.61 10.57 6.82
C PHE A 41 -8.16 9.17 6.40
N TYR A 42 -6.91 8.81 6.64
CA TYR A 42 -6.36 7.51 6.24
C TYR A 42 -6.95 6.36 7.07
N CYS A 43 -7.18 6.59 8.36
CA CYS A 43 -7.89 5.63 9.20
C CYS A 43 -9.33 5.42 8.71
N ASP A 44 -10.04 6.49 8.42
CA ASP A 44 -11.41 6.43 7.90
C ASP A 44 -11.46 5.74 6.53
N TYR A 45 -10.48 6.01 5.67
CA TYR A 45 -10.37 5.34 4.37
C TYR A 45 -10.16 3.83 4.54
N ALA A 46 -9.23 3.40 5.40
CA ALA A 46 -8.99 1.98 5.68
C ALA A 46 -10.26 1.28 6.20
N LYS A 47 -11.03 1.96 7.05
CA LYS A 47 -12.33 1.45 7.53
C LYS A 47 -13.31 1.24 6.37
N ARG A 48 -13.42 2.22 5.47
CA ARG A 48 -14.36 2.15 4.32
C ARG A 48 -14.06 1.02 3.36
N ILE A 49 -12.78 0.67 3.17
CA ILE A 49 -12.39 -0.44 2.29
C ILE A 49 -12.42 -1.81 2.97
N GLY A 50 -12.99 -1.91 4.17
CA GLY A 50 -13.27 -3.18 4.83
C GLY A 50 -12.32 -3.57 5.96
N PHE A 51 -11.45 -2.67 6.42
CA PHE A 51 -10.45 -2.93 7.47
C PHE A 51 -10.73 -2.16 8.77
N GLU A 52 -11.99 -2.07 9.17
CA GLU A 52 -12.39 -1.26 10.34
C GLU A 52 -11.70 -1.70 11.63
N GLU A 53 -11.68 -3.00 11.91
CA GLU A 53 -11.06 -3.55 13.12
C GLU A 53 -9.55 -3.30 13.11
N ALA A 54 -8.87 -3.60 12.00
CA ALA A 54 -7.44 -3.39 11.85
C ALA A 54 -7.08 -1.90 11.97
N ALA A 55 -7.81 -1.02 11.29
CA ALA A 55 -7.56 0.42 11.32
C ALA A 55 -7.71 1.00 12.73
N THR A 56 -8.72 0.60 13.46
CA THR A 56 -8.93 1.01 14.85
C THR A 56 -7.77 0.54 15.73
N LYS A 57 -7.38 -0.72 15.63
CA LYS A 57 -6.28 -1.28 16.40
C LYS A 57 -4.95 -0.59 16.11
N ILE A 58 -4.65 -0.35 14.82
CA ILE A 58 -3.42 0.36 14.40
C ILE A 58 -3.40 1.76 15.02
N GLN A 59 -4.49 2.50 14.92
CA GLN A 59 -4.57 3.86 15.45
C GLN A 59 -4.41 3.88 16.96
N ASP A 60 -5.10 3.01 17.68
CA ASP A 60 -5.01 2.94 19.15
C ASP A 60 -3.59 2.64 19.61
N LEU A 61 -2.95 1.63 19.04
CA LEU A 61 -1.57 1.27 19.37
C LEU A 61 -0.59 2.41 19.05
N PHE A 62 -0.74 3.03 17.88
CA PHE A 62 0.15 4.10 17.46
C PHE A 62 0.05 5.33 18.37
N LEU A 63 -1.16 5.77 18.69
CA LEU A 63 -1.42 6.92 19.58
C LEU A 63 -1.02 6.64 21.03
N ASP A 64 -1.01 5.37 21.46
CA ASP A 64 -0.47 4.96 22.75
C ASP A 64 1.07 4.86 22.78
N GLY A 65 1.75 5.22 21.69
CA GLY A 65 3.21 5.16 21.57
C GLY A 65 3.77 3.77 21.24
N LYS A 66 2.93 2.79 20.99
CA LYS A 66 3.30 1.40 20.66
C LYS A 66 3.46 1.22 19.15
N ARG A 67 4.40 1.95 18.56
CA ARG A 67 4.57 2.01 17.09
C ARG A 67 4.91 0.68 16.46
N ALA A 68 5.78 -0.12 17.10
CA ALA A 68 6.16 -1.44 16.60
C ALA A 68 4.95 -2.39 16.58
N GLU A 69 4.12 -2.36 17.62
CA GLU A 69 2.90 -3.16 17.69
C GLU A 69 1.86 -2.69 16.68
N ALA A 70 1.73 -1.37 16.48
CA ALA A 70 0.87 -0.80 15.45
C ALA A 70 1.29 -1.27 14.04
N THR A 71 2.57 -1.26 13.74
CA THR A 71 3.12 -1.77 12.49
C THR A 71 2.82 -3.26 12.31
N ALA A 72 3.02 -4.06 13.35
CA ALA A 72 2.70 -5.49 13.33
C ALA A 72 1.20 -5.78 13.16
N ALA A 73 0.34 -4.86 13.54
CA ALA A 73 -1.12 -5.00 13.41
C ALA A 73 -1.64 -4.75 11.98
N VAL A 74 -0.82 -4.24 11.06
CA VAL A 74 -1.21 -4.03 9.66
C VAL A 74 -1.34 -5.39 8.96
N PRO A 75 -2.55 -5.78 8.51
CA PRO A 75 -2.73 -7.06 7.83
C PRO A 75 -2.17 -7.04 6.42
N GLN A 76 -1.71 -8.21 5.94
CA GLN A 76 -1.17 -8.35 4.58
C GLN A 76 -2.21 -7.99 3.52
N GLU A 77 -3.46 -8.30 3.75
CA GLU A 77 -4.57 -7.99 2.84
C GLU A 77 -4.72 -6.47 2.61
N LEU A 78 -4.51 -5.66 3.64
CA LEU A 78 -4.53 -4.20 3.50
C LEU A 78 -3.32 -3.71 2.68
N ILE A 79 -2.15 -4.28 2.92
CA ILE A 79 -0.94 -3.98 2.12
C ILE A 79 -1.19 -4.30 0.65
N ASP A 80 -1.78 -5.44 0.37
CA ASP A 80 -2.06 -5.90 -0.99
C ASP A 80 -3.09 -5.02 -1.74
N GLN A 81 -3.95 -4.32 -1.01
CA GLN A 81 -4.89 -3.36 -1.59
C GLN A 81 -4.21 -2.06 -2.08
N VAL A 82 -3.10 -1.66 -1.47
CA VAL A 82 -2.52 -0.33 -1.66
C VAL A 82 -1.06 -0.33 -2.11
N ALA A 83 -0.42 -1.50 -2.23
CA ALA A 83 0.98 -1.63 -2.59
C ALA A 83 1.24 -2.81 -3.52
N LEU A 84 2.38 -2.76 -4.21
CA LEU A 84 2.89 -3.85 -5.06
C LEU A 84 4.16 -4.41 -4.41
N VAL A 85 4.01 -5.50 -3.65
CA VAL A 85 5.11 -6.09 -2.88
C VAL A 85 5.19 -7.60 -3.06
N GLY A 86 6.39 -8.13 -2.95
CA GLY A 86 6.67 -9.56 -3.03
C GLY A 86 7.60 -9.93 -4.18
N SER A 87 7.53 -11.18 -4.63
CA SER A 87 8.30 -11.67 -5.76
C SER A 87 7.88 -10.98 -7.08
N LYS A 88 8.75 -11.05 -8.08
CA LYS A 88 8.43 -10.53 -9.42
C LYS A 88 7.14 -11.12 -9.99
N ASP A 89 6.93 -12.42 -9.82
CA ASP A 89 5.72 -13.09 -10.31
C ASP A 89 4.46 -12.59 -9.60
N ARG A 90 4.53 -12.42 -8.28
CA ARG A 90 3.42 -11.87 -7.49
C ARG A 90 3.05 -10.44 -7.94
N ILE A 91 4.05 -9.61 -8.20
CA ILE A 91 3.83 -8.24 -8.69
C ILE A 91 3.26 -8.25 -10.10
N LYS A 92 3.73 -9.14 -10.99
CA LYS A 92 3.15 -9.30 -12.34
C LYS A 92 1.66 -9.63 -12.29
N ASP A 93 1.26 -10.54 -11.42
CA ASP A 93 -0.15 -10.90 -11.26
C ASP A 93 -0.99 -9.70 -10.80
N LYS A 94 -0.48 -8.92 -9.86
CA LYS A 94 -1.12 -7.68 -9.41
C LYS A 94 -1.17 -6.59 -10.48
N LEU A 95 -0.13 -6.46 -11.30
CA LEU A 95 -0.11 -5.51 -12.42
C LEU A 95 -1.20 -5.81 -13.46
N ALA A 96 -1.65 -7.05 -13.60
CA ALA A 96 -2.77 -7.40 -14.47
C ALA A 96 -4.06 -6.68 -14.05
N GLU A 97 -4.33 -6.56 -12.75
CA GLU A 97 -5.47 -5.82 -12.21
C GLU A 97 -5.37 -4.31 -12.55
N TRP A 98 -4.17 -3.74 -12.44
CA TRP A 98 -3.91 -2.35 -12.81
C TRP A 98 -4.10 -2.09 -14.30
N LYS A 99 -3.66 -3.01 -15.15
CA LYS A 99 -3.86 -2.95 -16.60
C LYS A 99 -5.35 -3.00 -16.95
N GLU A 100 -6.12 -3.83 -16.28
CA GLU A 100 -7.57 -3.88 -16.47
C GLU A 100 -8.23 -2.56 -16.07
N ALA A 101 -7.83 -1.97 -14.93
CA ALA A 101 -8.33 -0.67 -14.50
C ALA A 101 -7.97 0.45 -15.50
N ALA A 102 -6.76 0.40 -16.06
CA ALA A 102 -6.33 1.34 -17.10
C ALA A 102 -7.14 1.18 -18.39
N ASN A 103 -7.40 -0.04 -18.83
CA ASN A 103 -8.23 -0.33 -20.01
C ASN A 103 -9.67 0.18 -19.84
N LYS A 104 -10.19 0.16 -18.63
CA LYS A 104 -11.49 0.73 -18.28
C LYS A 104 -11.46 2.24 -18.04
N ARG A 105 -10.32 2.89 -18.22
CA ARG A 105 -10.09 4.32 -17.96
C ARG A 105 -10.39 4.76 -16.52
N HIS A 106 -10.20 3.85 -15.55
CA HIS A 106 -10.29 4.17 -14.12
C HIS A 106 -8.98 4.74 -13.58
N VAL A 107 -7.85 4.45 -14.25
CA VAL A 107 -6.50 4.90 -13.91
C VAL A 107 -5.78 5.31 -15.18
N ASP A 108 -5.15 6.48 -15.17
CA ASP A 108 -4.36 6.98 -16.30
C ASP A 108 -2.87 6.67 -16.13
N THR A 109 -2.37 6.83 -14.93
CA THR A 109 -0.95 6.62 -14.61
C THR A 109 -0.81 6.04 -13.22
N LEU A 110 0.01 5.01 -13.07
CA LEU A 110 0.42 4.50 -11.77
C LEU A 110 1.75 5.12 -11.37
N ILE A 111 1.79 5.83 -10.25
CA ILE A 111 3.02 6.39 -9.70
C ILE A 111 3.64 5.35 -8.78
N ALA A 112 4.75 4.75 -9.20
CA ALA A 112 5.47 3.78 -8.39
C ALA A 112 6.45 4.50 -7.46
N ARG A 113 6.30 4.26 -6.16
CA ARG A 113 7.22 4.76 -5.14
C ARG A 113 8.23 3.66 -4.81
N THR A 114 9.44 3.82 -5.31
CA THR A 114 10.58 2.93 -5.06
C THR A 114 11.88 3.73 -5.12
N ASP A 115 12.89 3.30 -4.40
CA ASP A 115 14.26 3.81 -4.43
C ASP A 115 15.22 2.84 -5.12
N ASP A 116 14.70 1.75 -5.68
CA ASP A 116 15.47 0.71 -6.35
C ASP A 116 15.32 0.79 -7.88
N ILE A 117 16.44 1.02 -8.57
CA ILE A 117 16.47 1.15 -10.03
C ILE A 117 16.09 -0.15 -10.75
N ASP A 118 16.38 -1.30 -10.17
CA ASP A 118 16.02 -2.59 -10.77
C ASP A 118 14.51 -2.83 -10.71
N THR A 119 13.86 -2.35 -9.68
CA THR A 119 12.40 -2.30 -9.60
C THR A 119 11.81 -1.42 -10.71
N VAL A 120 12.40 -0.25 -10.98
CA VAL A 120 11.96 0.62 -12.07
C VAL A 120 12.09 -0.09 -13.43
N ARG A 121 13.21 -0.75 -13.68
CA ARG A 121 13.44 -1.52 -14.92
C ARG A 121 12.41 -2.64 -15.07
N PHE A 122 12.19 -3.40 -14.01
CA PHE A 122 11.19 -4.48 -14.00
C PHE A 122 9.79 -3.96 -14.34
N LEU A 123 9.36 -2.85 -13.74
CA LEU A 123 8.07 -2.24 -14.04
C LEU A 123 7.98 -1.79 -15.49
N ALA A 124 9.00 -1.13 -16.00
CA ALA A 124 9.05 -0.70 -17.40
C ALA A 124 8.90 -1.86 -18.38
N GLU A 125 9.59 -2.97 -18.13
CA GLU A 125 9.54 -4.18 -18.97
C GLU A 125 8.16 -4.87 -18.94
N ASN A 126 7.39 -4.70 -17.87
CA ASN A 126 6.11 -5.40 -17.68
C ASN A 126 4.87 -4.50 -17.89
N VAL A 127 5.03 -3.20 -17.95
CA VAL A 127 3.92 -2.24 -18.15
C VAL A 127 3.96 -1.63 -19.54
N LEU A 128 5.14 -1.35 -20.05
CA LEU A 128 5.35 -0.84 -21.42
C LEU A 128 5.45 -2.00 -22.42
#